data_b2aa3ee6f95fa39fab64614d4ae8eeee
#
_entry.id   b2aa3ee6f95fa39fab64614d4ae8eeee
#
_cell.length_a   1.000
_cell.length_b   1.000
_cell.length_c   1.000
_cell.angle_alpha   90.00
_cell.angle_beta   90.00
_cell.angle_gamma   90.00
#
_symmetry.space_group_name_H-M   'P 1'
#
loop_
_entity.id
_entity.type
_entity.pdbx_description
1 polymer ?
#
loop_
_entity_poly.entity_id
_entity_poly.type
_entity_poly.pdbx_seq_one_letter_code
_entity_poly.pdbx_strand_id
1 'polypeptide(L)'
;MQRAKIQAAVATIYDKIFNKGQADLLPGLVAGPYIQHNPLFPNGTDFITGFIKQVKTVPCEVKRVAIDGDLAFIHVRYLDWGGKETAGVDIFRFDADGKILEHWDVLQPVPETANNTNTMF
;
A
#
# COMPACT_ATOMS: atom_id res chain seq x y z
N MET A 1 -11.76 -17.20 -7.37
CA MET A 1 -10.63 -17.61 -6.53
C MET A 1 -10.11 -16.38 -5.78
N GLN A 2 -10.20 -16.41 -4.47
CA GLN A 2 -9.84 -15.25 -3.64
C GLN A 2 -8.37 -14.85 -3.82
N ARG A 3 -7.45 -15.82 -3.80
CA ARG A 3 -6.02 -15.52 -3.91
C ARG A 3 -5.69 -14.77 -5.21
N ALA A 4 -6.23 -15.19 -6.35
CA ALA A 4 -5.98 -14.52 -7.62
C ALA A 4 -6.55 -13.10 -7.63
N LYS A 5 -7.71 -12.89 -7.01
CA LYS A 5 -8.31 -11.56 -6.87
C LYS A 5 -7.49 -10.66 -5.97
N ILE A 6 -6.94 -11.20 -4.87
CA ILE A 6 -6.03 -10.46 -3.99
C ILE A 6 -4.76 -10.07 -4.76
N GLN A 7 -4.16 -10.99 -5.50
CA GLN A 7 -2.98 -10.69 -6.31
C GLN A 7 -3.25 -9.57 -7.32
N ALA A 8 -4.39 -9.59 -7.98
CA ALA A 8 -4.78 -8.56 -8.93
C ALA A 8 -4.99 -7.21 -8.24
N ALA A 9 -5.62 -7.20 -7.06
CA ALA A 9 -5.82 -5.97 -6.29
C ALA A 9 -4.50 -5.37 -5.85
N VAL A 10 -3.57 -6.18 -5.34
CA VAL A 10 -2.24 -5.73 -4.95
C VAL A 10 -1.51 -5.10 -6.14
N ALA A 11 -1.51 -5.75 -7.29
CA ALA A 11 -0.89 -5.20 -8.49
C ALA A 11 -1.50 -3.84 -8.86
N THR A 12 -2.82 -3.72 -8.82
CA THR A 12 -3.50 -2.46 -9.14
C THR A 12 -3.13 -1.35 -8.17
N ILE A 13 -3.05 -1.64 -6.86
CA ILE A 13 -2.68 -0.64 -5.86
C ILE A 13 -1.32 -0.03 -6.17
N TYR A 14 -0.30 -0.84 -6.36
CA TYR A 14 1.07 -0.34 -6.49
C TYR A 14 1.38 0.15 -7.91
N ASP A 15 0.98 -0.59 -8.94
CA ASP A 15 1.33 -0.24 -10.32
C ASP A 15 0.49 0.90 -10.87
N LYS A 16 -0.81 0.91 -10.60
CA LYS A 16 -1.73 1.88 -11.21
C LYS A 16 -2.06 3.04 -10.27
N ILE A 17 -2.41 2.74 -9.02
CA ILE A 17 -2.83 3.80 -8.10
C ILE A 17 -1.62 4.59 -7.63
N PHE A 18 -0.60 3.92 -7.11
CA PHE A 18 0.57 4.63 -6.57
C PHE A 18 1.51 5.11 -7.67
N ASN A 19 2.02 4.22 -8.51
CA ASN A 19 3.02 4.61 -9.50
C ASN A 19 2.47 5.45 -10.65
N LYS A 20 1.23 5.24 -11.06
CA LYS A 20 0.61 6.00 -12.15
C LYS A 20 -0.35 7.09 -11.68
N GLY A 21 -0.62 7.16 -10.39
CA GLY A 21 -1.49 8.20 -9.83
C GLY A 21 -2.96 8.03 -10.16
N GLN A 22 -3.40 6.83 -10.55
CA GLN A 22 -4.80 6.56 -10.90
C GLN A 22 -5.63 6.35 -9.63
N ALA A 23 -5.73 7.40 -8.81
CA ALA A 23 -6.32 7.35 -7.48
C ALA A 23 -7.80 6.97 -7.49
N ASP A 24 -8.53 7.30 -8.56
CA ASP A 24 -9.96 7.02 -8.67
C ASP A 24 -10.28 5.52 -8.80
N LEU A 25 -9.26 4.67 -9.00
CA LEU A 25 -9.46 3.23 -8.98
C LEU A 25 -9.64 2.69 -7.56
N LEU A 26 -9.18 3.41 -6.53
CA LEU A 26 -9.16 2.90 -5.16
C LEU A 26 -10.56 2.59 -4.60
N PRO A 27 -11.57 3.48 -4.73
CA PRO A 27 -12.89 3.18 -4.20
C PRO A 27 -13.51 1.89 -4.75
N GLY A 28 -13.23 1.54 -6.00
CA GLY A 28 -13.72 0.31 -6.61
C GLY A 28 -13.05 -0.97 -6.09
N LEU A 29 -11.90 -0.85 -5.43
CA LEU A 29 -11.19 -1.98 -4.84
C LEU A 29 -11.59 -2.25 -3.39
N VAL A 30 -12.42 -1.39 -2.79
CA VAL A 30 -12.73 -1.40 -1.35
C VAL A 30 -14.18 -1.81 -1.15
N ALA A 31 -14.43 -2.60 -0.11
CA ALA A 31 -15.78 -2.88 0.40
C ALA A 31 -15.87 -2.37 1.83
N GLY A 32 -17.07 -1.86 2.19
CA GLY A 32 -17.30 -1.34 3.53
C GLY A 32 -16.54 -0.02 3.79
N PRO A 33 -16.30 0.29 5.07
CA PRO A 33 -15.80 1.62 5.46
C PRO A 33 -14.29 1.81 5.25
N TYR A 34 -13.54 0.82 4.78
CA TYR A 34 -12.09 0.85 4.68
C TYR A 34 -11.46 1.29 6.01
N ILE A 35 -11.23 0.32 6.87
CA ILE A 35 -10.66 0.54 8.20
C ILE A 35 -9.18 0.82 8.04
N GLN A 36 -8.72 2.00 8.50
CA GLN A 36 -7.35 2.46 8.33
C GLN A 36 -6.63 2.51 9.67
N HIS A 37 -5.44 1.87 9.73
CA HIS A 37 -4.60 1.88 10.93
C HIS A 37 -3.36 2.77 10.80
N ASN A 38 -3.09 3.33 9.62
CA ASN A 38 -2.04 4.34 9.51
C ASN A 38 -2.53 5.63 10.18
N PRO A 39 -1.83 6.13 11.22
CA PRO A 39 -2.32 7.29 11.98
C PRO A 39 -2.39 8.59 11.20
N LEU A 40 -1.79 8.66 10.02
CA LEU A 40 -1.85 9.86 9.17
C LEU A 40 -3.15 9.98 8.39
N PHE A 41 -3.95 8.91 8.29
CA PHE A 41 -5.13 8.87 7.42
C PHE A 41 -6.36 8.46 8.22
N PRO A 42 -7.52 9.08 7.97
CA PRO A 42 -8.77 8.62 8.55
C PRO A 42 -9.27 7.35 7.85
N ASN A 43 -10.29 6.71 8.42
CA ASN A 43 -11.03 5.65 7.74
C ASN A 43 -11.65 6.17 6.44
N GLY A 44 -11.90 5.24 5.51
CA GLY A 44 -12.49 5.57 4.22
C GLY A 44 -11.43 5.89 3.17
N THR A 45 -11.88 6.07 1.93
CA THR A 45 -10.98 6.26 0.79
C THR A 45 -10.85 7.71 0.34
N ASP A 46 -11.71 8.61 0.80
CA ASP A 46 -11.75 9.98 0.28
C ASP A 46 -10.46 10.74 0.53
N PHE A 47 -9.95 10.67 1.76
CA PHE A 47 -8.75 11.41 2.13
C PHE A 47 -7.52 10.91 1.37
N ILE A 48 -7.30 9.58 1.34
CA ILE A 48 -6.13 9.03 0.66
C ILE A 48 -6.21 9.22 -0.86
N THR A 49 -7.40 9.11 -1.43
CA THR A 49 -7.61 9.42 -2.86
C THR A 49 -7.24 10.87 -3.16
N GLY A 50 -7.69 11.80 -2.34
CA GLY A 50 -7.36 13.23 -2.46
C GLY A 50 -5.87 13.48 -2.26
N PHE A 51 -5.23 12.81 -1.31
CA PHE A 51 -3.80 12.91 -1.07
C PHE A 51 -3.00 12.47 -2.30
N ILE A 52 -3.34 11.31 -2.90
CA ILE A 52 -2.65 10.82 -4.09
C ILE A 52 -2.81 11.79 -5.26
N LYS A 53 -4.01 12.35 -5.44
CA LYS A 53 -4.24 13.37 -6.49
C LYS A 53 -3.38 14.61 -6.27
N GLN A 54 -3.20 15.02 -5.04
CA GLN A 54 -2.39 16.20 -4.70
C GLN A 54 -0.91 15.96 -4.99
N VAL A 55 -0.36 14.82 -4.58
CA VAL A 55 1.06 14.48 -4.82
C VAL A 55 1.30 13.92 -6.21
N LYS A 56 0.25 13.58 -6.94
CA LYS A 56 0.20 13.02 -8.30
C LYS A 56 0.57 11.55 -8.35
N THR A 57 1.71 11.15 -7.83
CA THR A 57 2.13 9.76 -7.74
C THR A 57 2.76 9.50 -6.39
N VAL A 58 2.76 8.22 -6.00
CA VAL A 58 3.50 7.71 -4.85
C VAL A 58 4.46 6.65 -5.40
N PRO A 59 5.65 7.08 -5.88
CA PRO A 59 6.54 6.14 -6.57
C PRO A 59 7.03 5.06 -5.60
N CYS A 60 6.92 3.81 -6.04
CA CYS A 60 7.23 2.67 -5.18
C CYS A 60 7.67 1.46 -5.98
N GLU A 61 8.35 0.55 -5.30
CA GLU A 61 8.77 -0.75 -5.82
C GLU A 61 8.34 -1.82 -4.84
N VAL A 62 7.51 -2.75 -5.29
CA VAL A 62 7.16 -3.94 -4.50
C VAL A 62 8.34 -4.88 -4.48
N LYS A 63 8.81 -5.23 -3.29
CA LYS A 63 9.96 -6.13 -3.13
C LYS A 63 9.53 -7.57 -2.88
N ARG A 64 8.52 -7.78 -2.04
CA ARG A 64 8.02 -9.10 -1.66
C ARG A 64 6.54 -9.03 -1.37
N VAL A 65 5.83 -10.10 -1.70
CA VAL A 65 4.41 -10.25 -1.37
C VAL A 65 4.20 -11.63 -0.77
N ALA A 66 3.50 -11.69 0.33
CA ALA A 66 3.02 -12.92 0.93
C ALA A 66 1.52 -12.82 1.13
N ILE A 67 0.79 -13.88 0.80
CA ILE A 67 -0.65 -13.94 0.99
C ILE A 67 -0.94 -15.13 1.88
N ASP A 68 -1.64 -14.86 2.98
CA ASP A 68 -2.06 -15.86 3.94
C ASP A 68 -3.56 -15.71 4.16
N GLY A 69 -4.34 -16.60 3.54
CA GLY A 69 -5.80 -16.52 3.60
C GLY A 69 -6.32 -15.19 3.01
N ASP A 70 -6.97 -14.41 3.86
CA ASP A 70 -7.55 -13.11 3.50
C ASP A 70 -6.58 -11.93 3.70
N LEU A 71 -5.33 -12.20 4.10
CA LEU A 71 -4.32 -11.16 4.35
C LEU A 71 -3.26 -11.16 3.27
N ALA A 72 -2.85 -9.97 2.86
CA ALA A 72 -1.66 -9.78 2.02
C ALA A 72 -0.66 -8.90 2.75
N PHE A 73 0.61 -9.32 2.74
CA PHE A 73 1.73 -8.59 3.31
C PHE A 73 2.66 -8.18 2.18
N ILE A 74 2.94 -6.90 2.06
CA ILE A 74 3.74 -6.37 0.95
C ILE A 74 4.92 -5.59 1.52
N HIS A 75 6.14 -6.09 1.29
CA HIS A 75 7.36 -5.36 1.57
C HIS A 75 7.63 -4.43 0.40
N VAL A 76 7.66 -3.13 0.65
CA VAL A 76 7.66 -2.11 -0.39
C VAL A 76 8.73 -1.05 -0.11
N ARG A 77 9.37 -0.58 -1.18
CA ARG A 77 10.23 0.58 -1.17
C ARG A 77 9.44 1.77 -1.70
N TYR A 78 9.17 2.75 -0.85
CA TYR A 78 8.63 4.03 -1.26
C TYR A 78 9.79 4.95 -1.58
N LEU A 79 9.91 5.39 -2.84
CA LEU A 79 11.03 6.21 -3.29
C LEU A 79 10.98 7.62 -2.72
N ASP A 80 9.77 8.12 -2.47
CA ASP A 80 9.55 9.46 -1.95
C ASP A 80 8.27 9.47 -1.11
N TRP A 81 8.41 9.18 0.17
CA TRP A 81 7.32 9.28 1.13
C TRP A 81 7.59 10.47 2.03
N GLY A 82 6.84 11.58 1.78
CA GLY A 82 7.05 12.81 2.54
C GLY A 82 8.45 13.40 2.38
N GLY A 83 9.07 13.22 1.22
CA GLY A 83 10.42 13.71 0.94
C GLY A 83 11.54 12.76 1.30
N LYS A 84 11.23 11.52 1.72
CA LYS A 84 12.24 10.55 2.17
C LYS A 84 11.98 9.18 1.56
N GLU A 85 13.08 8.51 1.16
CA GLU A 85 13.04 7.09 0.86
C GLU A 85 12.62 6.33 2.12
N THR A 86 11.61 5.46 1.99
CA THR A 86 10.98 4.81 3.13
C THR A 86 10.78 3.33 2.86
N ALA A 87 11.16 2.50 3.81
CA ALA A 87 10.83 1.08 3.80
C ALA A 87 9.49 0.87 4.48
N GLY A 88 8.62 0.08 3.87
CA GLY A 88 7.31 -0.18 4.42
C GLY A 88 6.90 -1.63 4.32
N VAL A 89 6.02 -2.03 5.23
CA VAL A 89 5.23 -3.25 5.10
C VAL A 89 3.78 -2.84 5.20
N ASP A 90 3.06 -2.99 4.08
CA ASP A 90 1.62 -2.81 4.04
C ASP A 90 0.93 -4.14 4.27
N ILE A 91 -0.12 -4.13 5.05
CA ILE A 91 -0.95 -5.30 5.30
C ILE A 91 -2.38 -4.94 4.94
N PHE A 92 -2.99 -5.76 4.08
CA PHE A 92 -4.39 -5.58 3.69
C PHE A 92 -5.18 -6.83 4.04
N ARG A 93 -6.41 -6.63 4.54
CA ARG A 93 -7.39 -7.71 4.69
C ARG A 93 -8.46 -7.56 3.63
N PHE A 94 -8.86 -8.67 3.05
CA PHE A 94 -9.78 -8.74 1.90
C PHE A 94 -11.02 -9.56 2.24
N ASP A 95 -12.12 -9.26 1.56
CA ASP A 95 -13.29 -10.13 1.62
C ASP A 95 -13.17 -11.30 0.61
N ALA A 96 -14.20 -12.13 0.54
CA ALA A 96 -14.20 -13.30 -0.34
C ALA A 96 -14.09 -12.93 -1.83
N ASP A 97 -14.48 -11.72 -2.19
CA ASP A 97 -14.44 -11.23 -3.57
C ASP A 97 -13.12 -10.49 -3.89
N GLY A 98 -12.19 -10.47 -2.96
CA GLY A 98 -10.92 -9.77 -3.13
C GLY A 98 -11.02 -8.27 -3.00
N LYS A 99 -12.05 -7.77 -2.32
CA LYS A 99 -12.18 -6.35 -2.00
C LYS A 99 -11.47 -6.04 -0.69
N ILE A 100 -10.83 -4.89 -0.61
CA ILE A 100 -10.10 -4.45 0.58
C ILE A 100 -11.09 -4.04 1.66
N LEU A 101 -10.88 -4.55 2.88
CA LEU A 101 -11.68 -4.19 4.04
C LEU A 101 -10.90 -3.35 5.04
N GLU A 102 -9.59 -3.56 5.12
CA GLU A 102 -8.78 -3.03 6.21
C GLU A 102 -7.32 -2.96 5.81
N HIS A 103 -6.62 -1.95 6.34
CA HIS A 103 -5.22 -1.70 6.02
C HIS A 103 -4.42 -1.33 7.28
N TRP A 104 -3.27 -1.96 7.44
CA TRP A 104 -2.22 -1.58 8.40
C TRP A 104 -0.94 -1.32 7.63
N ASP A 105 -0.06 -0.53 8.21
CA ASP A 105 1.30 -0.45 7.72
C ASP A 105 2.29 -0.13 8.83
N VAL A 106 3.55 -0.42 8.55
CA VAL A 106 4.69 0.00 9.36
C VAL A 106 5.68 0.63 8.40
N LEU A 107 6.01 1.89 8.64
CA LEU A 107 6.88 2.66 7.75
C LEU A 107 8.11 3.12 8.52
N GLN A 108 9.28 3.04 7.88
CA GLN A 108 10.52 3.53 8.45
C GLN A 108 11.31 4.27 7.38
N PRO A 109 11.64 5.56 7.58
CA PRO A 109 12.58 6.24 6.70
C PRO A 109 13.91 5.48 6.66
N VAL A 110 14.46 5.33 5.47
CA VAL A 110 15.76 4.66 5.30
C VAL A 110 16.84 5.56 5.92
N PRO A 111 17.61 5.06 6.90
CA PRO A 111 18.66 5.89 7.52
C PRO A 111 19.83 6.11 6.55
N GLU A 112 20.56 7.22 6.75
CA GLU A 112 21.71 7.56 5.93
C GLU A 112 22.88 6.61 6.16
N THR A 113 22.97 6.02 7.35
CA THR A 113 24.05 5.11 7.73
C THR A 113 23.48 3.82 8.30
N ALA A 114 24.22 2.75 8.14
CA ALA A 114 23.85 1.43 8.67
C ALA A 114 25.08 0.73 9.24
N ASN A 115 24.82 -0.21 10.16
CA ASN A 115 25.87 -1.01 10.78
C ASN A 115 26.22 -2.25 9.94
N ASN A 116 25.62 -2.41 8.79
CA ASN A 116 25.93 -3.49 7.84
C ASN A 116 25.87 -2.95 6.42
N THR A 117 26.19 -3.78 5.44
CA THR A 117 26.21 -3.40 4.02
C THR A 117 24.97 -3.87 3.26
N ASN A 118 23.96 -4.38 3.95
CA ASN A 118 22.72 -4.85 3.35
C ASN A 118 21.73 -3.69 3.23
N THR A 119 20.84 -3.77 2.26
CA THR A 119 19.75 -2.80 2.15
C THR A 119 18.58 -3.21 3.04
N MET A 120 17.62 -2.29 3.23
CA MET A 120 16.35 -2.61 3.88
C MET A 120 15.38 -3.36 2.96
N PHE A 121 15.80 -3.63 1.74
CA PHE A 121 14.95 -4.20 0.69
C PHE A 121 15.45 -5.58 0.17
#